data_d581d9e3f02f720a606e862244692a25
#
_entry.id   d581d9e3f02f720a606e862244692a25
#
_cell.length_a   1.000
_cell.length_b   1.000
_cell.length_c   1.000
_cell.angle_alpha   90.00
_cell.angle_beta   90.00
_cell.angle_gamma   90.00
#
_symmetry.space_group_name_H-M   'P 1'
#
loop_
_entity.id
_entity.type
_entity.pdbx_description
1 polymer ?
#
loop_
_entity_poly.entity_id
_entity_poly.type
_entity_poly.pdbx_seq_one_letter_code
_entity_poly.pdbx_strand_id
1 'polypeptide(L)'
;MAKSLFLNNNQLKAELERCLGCTSKPCKTACPLKCDPNYFIKKAKENNFKEAALSIYQQNPLGKICGLVCPNHLCMKACVRGKIDFPINIPKVQATIIEKANIKNKIETPLTSHKTAKVAIIGAGPSGISAAITLAQRGIPSTLFEADSAIGGAINLIPENRLPKKIKNEEFSFFLNTKFITIVPNTKIHNPLFLFDQGFSHIIVTTGEDEPHFLNIKGEQFCIPYQEYLKTPENYLNLQRVAIIGGGNVALDCALTAKKLGANEIEIFIRRRSCDMRLSPQQYLELIEEKININPLNSPLEISKYKDKFSLKVIRNKIINSKIEPILNETHLHTNFDAIIRATGAKTSIQQYNENIFYAGDCVKGSSSVVEALNEGKQTALKIINSLLK
;
A
#
# COMPACT_ATOMS: atom_id res chain seq x y z
N MET A 1 -16.83 -14.23 13.50
CA MET A 1 -17.21 -14.38 12.07
C MET A 1 -16.22 -13.61 11.22
N ALA A 2 -15.64 -14.20 10.17
CA ALA A 2 -14.74 -13.50 9.26
C ALA A 2 -15.46 -12.30 8.62
N LYS A 3 -14.89 -11.10 8.72
CA LYS A 3 -15.44 -9.89 8.07
C LYS A 3 -15.46 -10.11 6.55
N SER A 4 -16.61 -10.00 5.89
CA SER A 4 -16.72 -10.11 4.44
C SER A 4 -15.87 -9.03 3.75
N LEU A 5 -15.08 -9.42 2.76
CA LEU A 5 -14.27 -8.49 1.96
C LEU A 5 -15.14 -7.59 1.09
N PHE A 6 -16.27 -8.07 0.64
CA PHE A 6 -17.20 -7.38 -0.24
C PHE A 6 -18.53 -7.07 0.47
N LEU A 7 -19.24 -6.09 -0.04
CA LEU A 7 -20.60 -5.80 0.39
C LEU A 7 -21.57 -6.88 -0.13
N ASN A 8 -22.50 -7.31 0.69
CA ASN A 8 -23.63 -8.11 0.20
C ASN A 8 -24.59 -7.24 -0.64
N ASN A 9 -25.60 -7.85 -1.28
CA ASN A 9 -26.48 -7.14 -2.19
C ASN A 9 -27.22 -5.98 -1.53
N ASN A 10 -27.72 -6.15 -0.30
CA ASN A 10 -28.47 -5.12 0.41
C ASN A 10 -27.53 -3.99 0.85
N GLN A 11 -26.34 -4.31 1.35
CA GLN A 11 -25.34 -3.32 1.73
C GLN A 11 -24.87 -2.50 0.51
N LEU A 12 -24.59 -3.18 -0.63
CA LEU A 12 -24.22 -2.49 -1.85
C LEU A 12 -25.33 -1.56 -2.31
N LYS A 13 -26.58 -2.04 -2.38
CA LYS A 13 -27.73 -1.23 -2.76
C LYS A 13 -27.86 0.01 -1.87
N ALA A 14 -27.79 -0.16 -0.56
CA ALA A 14 -27.86 0.95 0.40
C ALA A 14 -26.74 1.99 0.15
N GLU A 15 -25.48 1.58 -0.04
CA GLU A 15 -24.37 2.49 -0.34
C GLU A 15 -24.54 3.21 -1.68
N LEU A 16 -25.02 2.51 -2.71
CA LEU A 16 -25.30 3.10 -4.02
C LEU A 16 -26.39 4.18 -3.92
N GLU A 17 -27.49 3.90 -3.22
CA GLU A 17 -28.65 4.82 -3.09
C GLU A 17 -28.28 6.07 -2.30
N ARG A 18 -27.44 5.97 -1.29
CA ARG A 18 -26.97 7.11 -0.48
C ARG A 18 -26.11 8.11 -1.26
N CYS A 19 -25.54 7.73 -2.42
CA CYS A 19 -24.71 8.63 -3.21
C CYS A 19 -25.53 9.80 -3.79
N LEU A 20 -25.10 11.03 -3.50
CA LEU A 20 -25.78 12.27 -3.87
C LEU A 20 -25.59 12.67 -5.34
N GLY A 21 -24.70 12.00 -6.09
CA GLY A 21 -24.44 12.34 -7.49
C GLY A 21 -23.86 13.75 -7.71
N CYS A 22 -23.00 14.23 -6.80
CA CYS A 22 -22.48 15.59 -6.79
C CYS A 22 -21.86 16.03 -8.12
N THR A 23 -22.25 17.19 -8.65
CA THR A 23 -21.72 17.77 -9.90
C THR A 23 -20.23 18.13 -9.79
N SER A 24 -19.79 18.65 -8.62
CA SER A 24 -18.38 18.99 -8.34
C SER A 24 -17.46 17.80 -8.16
N LYS A 25 -17.99 16.59 -7.96
CA LYS A 25 -17.28 15.31 -7.84
C LYS A 25 -16.04 15.36 -6.92
N PRO A 26 -16.14 15.81 -5.66
CA PRO A 26 -14.97 15.98 -4.79
C PRO A 26 -14.28 14.66 -4.50
N CYS A 27 -14.98 13.53 -4.47
CA CYS A 27 -14.42 12.21 -4.33
C CYS A 27 -13.48 11.80 -5.50
N LYS A 28 -13.83 12.21 -6.75
CA LYS A 28 -12.97 12.05 -7.93
C LYS A 28 -11.72 12.92 -7.81
N THR A 29 -11.90 14.17 -7.42
CA THR A 29 -10.78 15.12 -7.26
C THR A 29 -9.78 14.66 -6.21
N ALA A 30 -10.27 14.08 -5.11
CA ALA A 30 -9.42 13.55 -4.03
C ALA A 30 -8.72 12.22 -4.38
N CYS A 31 -9.17 11.51 -5.40
CA CYS A 31 -8.50 10.28 -5.84
C CYS A 31 -7.23 10.60 -6.61
N PRO A 32 -6.04 10.08 -6.23
CA PRO A 32 -4.81 10.29 -7.00
C PRO A 32 -4.96 9.85 -8.46
N LEU A 33 -5.55 8.70 -8.73
CA LEU A 33 -5.79 8.16 -10.07
C LEU A 33 -7.02 8.75 -10.78
N LYS A 34 -7.76 9.68 -10.13
CA LYS A 34 -8.97 10.31 -10.71
C LYS A 34 -10.07 9.32 -11.09
N CYS A 35 -10.18 8.19 -10.38
CA CYS A 35 -11.36 7.34 -10.48
C CYS A 35 -12.62 8.16 -10.23
N ASP A 36 -13.69 7.89 -10.97
CA ASP A 36 -14.94 8.66 -10.89
C ASP A 36 -16.05 7.89 -10.13
N PRO A 37 -16.13 8.00 -8.80
CA PRO A 37 -17.18 7.30 -8.02
C PRO A 37 -18.58 7.66 -8.46
N ASN A 38 -18.83 8.91 -8.85
CA ASN A 38 -20.14 9.34 -9.34
C ASN A 38 -20.56 8.51 -10.56
N TYR A 39 -19.63 8.30 -11.50
CA TYR A 39 -19.93 7.56 -12.72
C TYR A 39 -20.15 6.06 -12.46
N PHE A 40 -19.19 5.39 -11.78
CA PHE A 40 -19.33 3.95 -11.59
C PHE A 40 -20.46 3.57 -10.62
N ILE A 41 -20.80 4.43 -9.64
CA ILE A 41 -21.96 4.25 -8.77
C ILE A 41 -23.25 4.40 -9.59
N LYS A 42 -23.34 5.41 -10.48
CA LYS A 42 -24.50 5.59 -11.37
C LYS A 42 -24.70 4.33 -12.23
N LYS A 43 -23.65 3.82 -12.86
CA LYS A 43 -23.74 2.61 -13.70
C LYS A 43 -24.12 1.36 -12.89
N ALA A 44 -23.63 1.24 -11.66
CA ALA A 44 -24.02 0.15 -10.77
C ALA A 44 -25.49 0.24 -10.34
N LYS A 45 -26.07 1.45 -10.14
CA LYS A 45 -27.51 1.65 -9.92
C LYS A 45 -28.34 1.16 -11.11
N GLU A 46 -27.83 1.35 -12.33
CA GLU A 46 -28.45 0.87 -13.57
C GLU A 46 -28.23 -0.67 -13.77
N ASN A 47 -27.70 -1.39 -12.78
CA ASN A 47 -27.27 -2.79 -12.85
C ASN A 47 -26.21 -3.07 -13.94
N ASN A 48 -25.58 -2.05 -14.51
CA ASN A 48 -24.51 -2.18 -15.48
C ASN A 48 -23.14 -2.28 -14.79
N PHE A 49 -22.92 -3.38 -14.05
CA PHE A 49 -21.67 -3.61 -13.32
C PHE A 49 -20.46 -3.71 -14.25
N LYS A 50 -20.63 -4.23 -15.46
CA LYS A 50 -19.53 -4.36 -16.43
C LYS A 50 -18.98 -2.99 -16.83
N GLU A 51 -19.84 -2.06 -17.22
CA GLU A 51 -19.43 -0.70 -17.58
C GLU A 51 -18.86 0.05 -16.39
N ALA A 52 -19.46 -0.11 -15.20
CA ALA A 52 -18.95 0.46 -13.97
C ALA A 52 -17.52 -0.01 -13.67
N ALA A 53 -17.25 -1.31 -13.76
CA ALA A 53 -15.92 -1.87 -13.53
C ALA A 53 -14.89 -1.45 -14.61
N LEU A 54 -15.29 -1.42 -15.88
CA LEU A 54 -14.41 -0.93 -16.95
C LEU A 54 -14.01 0.52 -16.74
N SER A 55 -14.92 1.38 -16.29
CA SER A 55 -14.61 2.78 -16.00
C SER A 55 -13.62 2.93 -14.84
N ILE A 56 -13.66 2.03 -13.86
CA ILE A 56 -12.65 1.97 -12.79
C ILE A 56 -11.31 1.57 -13.37
N TYR A 57 -11.25 0.48 -14.13
CA TYR A 57 -10.02 -0.08 -14.68
C TYR A 57 -9.32 0.83 -15.70
N GLN A 58 -10.05 1.68 -16.41
CA GLN A 58 -9.46 2.73 -17.26
C GLN A 58 -8.57 3.70 -16.49
N GLN A 59 -8.88 3.95 -15.23
CA GLN A 59 -8.10 4.85 -14.38
C GLN A 59 -7.15 4.12 -13.45
N ASN A 60 -7.59 3.02 -12.88
CA ASN A 60 -6.89 2.24 -11.86
C ASN A 60 -6.82 0.77 -12.24
N PRO A 61 -5.67 0.29 -12.76
CA PRO A 61 -5.53 -1.11 -13.16
C PRO A 61 -5.57 -2.09 -11.98
N LEU A 62 -5.31 -1.64 -10.76
CA LEU A 62 -5.45 -2.43 -9.54
C LEU A 62 -6.69 -2.00 -8.75
N GLY A 63 -7.82 -1.86 -9.43
CA GLY A 63 -9.05 -1.31 -8.88
C GLY A 63 -9.66 -2.16 -7.78
N LYS A 64 -9.61 -3.48 -7.87
CA LYS A 64 -10.09 -4.41 -6.83
C LYS A 64 -9.18 -4.36 -5.60
N ILE A 65 -7.86 -4.45 -5.80
CA ILE A 65 -6.87 -4.32 -4.72
C ILE A 65 -7.05 -2.98 -4.00
N CYS A 66 -7.04 -1.86 -4.73
CA CYS A 66 -7.27 -0.54 -4.13
C CYS A 66 -8.61 -0.46 -3.39
N GLY A 67 -9.66 -1.08 -3.91
CA GLY A 67 -10.95 -1.11 -3.24
C GLY A 67 -10.96 -1.82 -1.89
N LEU A 68 -10.00 -2.74 -1.66
CA LEU A 68 -9.86 -3.44 -0.39
C LEU A 68 -8.88 -2.76 0.59
N VAL A 69 -7.85 -2.05 0.08
CA VAL A 69 -6.75 -1.55 0.91
C VAL A 69 -6.58 -0.04 0.92
N CYS A 70 -7.32 0.70 0.09
CA CYS A 70 -7.23 2.16 0.01
C CYS A 70 -7.56 2.81 1.36
N PRO A 71 -6.78 3.82 1.79
CA PRO A 71 -7.05 4.50 3.04
C PRO A 71 -8.28 5.43 2.94
N ASN A 72 -9.05 5.55 4.03
CA ASN A 72 -10.30 6.30 4.06
C ASN A 72 -10.12 7.83 3.97
N HIS A 73 -8.90 8.34 4.14
CA HIS A 73 -8.63 9.78 4.13
C HIS A 73 -8.62 10.43 2.74
N LEU A 74 -8.81 9.67 1.68
CA LEU A 74 -8.87 10.17 0.31
C LEU A 74 -10.33 10.47 -0.12
N CYS A 75 -10.87 9.65 -1.01
CA CYS A 75 -12.22 9.86 -1.57
C CYS A 75 -13.34 9.83 -0.52
N MET A 76 -13.23 9.01 0.54
CA MET A 76 -14.23 8.98 1.61
C MET A 76 -14.23 10.28 2.41
N LYS A 77 -13.07 10.81 2.80
CA LYS A 77 -12.95 12.09 3.51
C LYS A 77 -13.55 13.26 2.70
N ALA A 78 -13.41 13.20 1.39
CA ALA A 78 -13.95 14.21 0.47
C ALA A 78 -15.43 14.01 0.15
N CYS A 79 -16.05 12.91 0.56
CA CYS A 79 -17.45 12.61 0.26
C CYS A 79 -18.40 13.58 0.98
N VAL A 80 -19.20 14.34 0.21
CA VAL A 80 -20.17 15.31 0.74
C VAL A 80 -21.19 14.65 1.67
N ARG A 81 -21.55 13.39 1.41
CA ARG A 81 -22.47 12.63 2.26
C ARG A 81 -22.02 12.59 3.72
N GLY A 82 -20.71 12.60 3.97
CA GLY A 82 -20.14 12.65 5.32
C GLY A 82 -20.51 13.89 6.15
N LYS A 83 -21.09 14.92 5.53
CA LYS A 83 -21.64 16.10 6.23
C LYS A 83 -23.08 15.90 6.71
N ILE A 84 -23.76 14.86 6.22
CA ILE A 84 -25.17 14.56 6.50
C ILE A 84 -25.26 13.42 7.52
N ASP A 85 -24.56 12.33 7.22
CA ASP A 85 -24.47 11.12 8.06
C ASP A 85 -23.05 10.54 8.01
N PHE A 86 -22.84 9.43 7.29
CA PHE A 86 -21.52 8.82 7.07
C PHE A 86 -21.14 8.91 5.59
N PRO A 87 -19.83 9.09 5.26
CA PRO A 87 -19.39 9.04 3.87
C PRO A 87 -19.72 7.69 3.25
N ILE A 88 -19.95 7.68 1.93
CA ILE A 88 -20.07 6.43 1.16
C ILE A 88 -18.76 5.64 1.31
N ASN A 89 -18.85 4.34 1.58
CA ASN A 89 -17.69 3.47 1.59
C ASN A 89 -17.21 3.17 0.15
N ILE A 90 -16.73 4.22 -0.51
CA ILE A 90 -16.35 4.21 -1.92
C ILE A 90 -15.36 3.09 -2.26
N PRO A 91 -14.28 2.84 -1.49
CA PRO A 91 -13.35 1.76 -1.80
C PRO A 91 -14.07 0.40 -1.81
N LYS A 92 -14.88 0.11 -0.80
CA LYS A 92 -15.56 -1.18 -0.71
C LYS A 92 -16.66 -1.35 -1.77
N VAL A 93 -17.34 -0.26 -2.14
CA VAL A 93 -18.26 -0.22 -3.28
C VAL A 93 -17.52 -0.54 -4.57
N GLN A 94 -16.35 0.08 -4.81
CA GLN A 94 -15.50 -0.16 -5.97
C GLN A 94 -15.10 -1.64 -6.09
N ALA A 95 -14.54 -2.22 -5.02
CA ALA A 95 -14.14 -3.63 -5.00
C ALA A 95 -15.33 -4.56 -5.28
N THR A 96 -16.50 -4.27 -4.68
CA THR A 96 -17.71 -5.08 -4.86
C THR A 96 -18.27 -4.98 -6.28
N ILE A 97 -18.22 -3.80 -6.91
CA ILE A 97 -18.61 -3.62 -8.32
C ILE A 97 -17.74 -4.48 -9.23
N ILE A 98 -16.43 -4.45 -9.04
CA ILE A 98 -15.48 -5.24 -9.85
C ILE A 98 -15.72 -6.74 -9.65
N GLU A 99 -15.93 -7.18 -8.40
CA GLU A 99 -16.25 -8.58 -8.08
C GLU A 99 -17.52 -9.04 -8.80
N LYS A 100 -18.59 -8.23 -8.74
CA LYS A 100 -19.86 -8.55 -9.41
C LYS A 100 -19.76 -8.52 -10.93
N ALA A 101 -18.96 -7.63 -11.49
CA ALA A 101 -18.77 -7.53 -12.93
C ALA A 101 -18.11 -8.77 -13.52
N ASN A 102 -17.28 -9.46 -12.72
CA ASN A 102 -16.60 -10.72 -13.09
C ASN A 102 -16.01 -10.68 -14.51
N ILE A 103 -15.27 -9.61 -14.83
CA ILE A 103 -14.70 -9.41 -16.15
C ILE A 103 -13.56 -10.41 -16.36
N LYS A 104 -13.76 -11.36 -17.28
CA LYS A 104 -12.77 -12.40 -17.63
C LYS A 104 -11.95 -12.04 -18.87
N ASN A 105 -12.49 -11.24 -19.76
CA ASN A 105 -11.82 -10.87 -21.00
C ASN A 105 -10.89 -9.68 -20.76
N LYS A 106 -9.66 -9.79 -21.27
CA LYS A 106 -8.67 -8.71 -21.22
C LYS A 106 -9.22 -7.43 -21.84
N ILE A 107 -8.80 -6.29 -21.26
CA ILE A 107 -8.96 -5.00 -21.93
C ILE A 107 -8.05 -5.04 -23.17
N GLU A 108 -8.61 -4.84 -24.35
CA GLU A 108 -7.84 -4.85 -25.59
C GLU A 108 -6.72 -3.81 -25.53
N THR A 109 -5.50 -4.29 -25.79
CA THR A 109 -4.36 -3.40 -25.98
C THR A 109 -4.33 -2.90 -27.42
N PRO A 110 -3.87 -1.68 -27.70
CA PRO A 110 -3.83 -1.14 -29.04
C PRO A 110 -3.05 -2.04 -30.01
N LEU A 111 -3.54 -2.14 -31.23
CA LEU A 111 -2.90 -2.93 -32.31
C LEU A 111 -1.59 -2.28 -32.81
N THR A 112 -1.42 -0.98 -32.59
CA THR A 112 -0.24 -0.22 -33.04
C THR A 112 0.89 -0.30 -32.02
N SER A 113 1.99 -0.90 -32.42
CA SER A 113 3.22 -0.97 -31.64
C SER A 113 4.14 0.21 -32.00
N HIS A 114 4.49 1.03 -31.03
CA HIS A 114 5.64 1.95 -31.15
C HIS A 114 6.94 1.13 -30.97
N LYS A 115 7.39 0.45 -32.04
CA LYS A 115 8.49 -0.53 -32.01
C LYS A 115 9.87 0.07 -31.70
N THR A 116 10.00 1.39 -31.65
CA THR A 116 11.30 2.08 -31.55
C THR A 116 11.78 2.31 -30.12
N ALA A 117 10.92 2.24 -29.12
CA ALA A 117 11.30 2.47 -27.72
C ALA A 117 11.14 1.21 -26.88
N LYS A 118 12.18 0.85 -26.13
CA LYS A 118 12.21 -0.24 -25.17
C LYS A 118 12.46 0.32 -23.79
N VAL A 119 11.49 0.20 -22.89
CA VAL A 119 11.56 0.79 -21.54
C VAL A 119 11.91 -0.28 -20.50
N ALA A 120 12.92 -0.05 -19.69
CA ALA A 120 13.21 -0.85 -18.51
C ALA A 120 12.50 -0.27 -17.29
N ILE A 121 11.92 -1.13 -16.46
CA ILE A 121 11.31 -0.75 -15.18
C ILE A 121 11.99 -1.59 -14.09
N ILE A 122 12.57 -0.93 -13.10
CA ILE A 122 13.28 -1.58 -11.99
C ILE A 122 12.39 -1.55 -10.76
N GLY A 123 11.90 -2.72 -10.33
CA GLY A 123 10.96 -2.92 -9.25
C GLY A 123 9.55 -3.14 -9.73
N ALA A 124 8.97 -4.29 -9.38
CA ALA A 124 7.60 -4.69 -9.73
C ALA A 124 6.59 -4.46 -8.59
N GLY A 125 6.78 -3.38 -7.85
CA GLY A 125 5.81 -2.85 -6.89
C GLY A 125 4.65 -2.11 -7.59
N PRO A 126 3.72 -1.51 -6.84
CA PRO A 126 2.55 -0.81 -7.39
C PRO A 126 2.92 0.21 -8.48
N SER A 127 3.98 1.00 -8.24
CA SER A 127 4.43 2.04 -9.17
C SER A 127 4.93 1.44 -10.49
N GLY A 128 5.80 0.42 -10.43
CA GLY A 128 6.32 -0.27 -11.62
C GLY A 128 5.24 -0.98 -12.41
N ILE A 129 4.32 -1.68 -11.72
CA ILE A 129 3.15 -2.33 -12.34
C ILE A 129 2.30 -1.31 -13.11
N SER A 130 2.00 -0.16 -12.47
CA SER A 130 1.20 0.89 -13.10
C SER A 130 1.92 1.51 -14.31
N ALA A 131 3.23 1.71 -14.22
CA ALA A 131 4.02 2.20 -15.34
C ALA A 131 4.00 1.23 -16.52
N ALA A 132 4.25 -0.07 -16.28
CA ALA A 132 4.23 -1.10 -17.30
C ALA A 132 2.87 -1.19 -18.02
N ILE A 133 1.77 -1.19 -17.25
CA ILE A 133 0.41 -1.22 -17.81
C ILE A 133 0.13 0.04 -18.64
N THR A 134 0.55 1.22 -18.16
CA THR A 134 0.33 2.48 -18.87
C THR A 134 1.09 2.52 -20.20
N LEU A 135 2.32 2.02 -20.24
CA LEU A 135 3.11 1.85 -21.48
C LEU A 135 2.44 0.85 -22.42
N ALA A 136 2.03 -0.31 -21.90
CA ALA A 136 1.37 -1.35 -22.69
C ALA A 136 0.06 -0.87 -23.33
N GLN A 137 -0.72 -0.04 -22.64
CA GLN A 137 -1.93 0.59 -23.18
C GLN A 137 -1.65 1.51 -24.37
N ARG A 138 -0.40 1.91 -24.59
CA ARG A 138 0.07 2.71 -25.74
C ARG A 138 0.93 1.91 -26.71
N GLY A 139 0.98 0.58 -26.54
CA GLY A 139 1.75 -0.30 -27.43
C GLY A 139 3.26 -0.18 -27.29
N ILE A 140 3.75 0.37 -26.17
CA ILE A 140 5.18 0.52 -25.88
C ILE A 140 5.67 -0.69 -25.07
N PRO A 141 6.63 -1.47 -25.59
CA PRO A 141 7.19 -2.61 -24.86
C PRO A 141 7.96 -2.17 -23.63
N SER A 142 7.79 -2.91 -22.55
CA SER A 142 8.56 -2.72 -21.33
C SER A 142 9.02 -4.04 -20.71
N THR A 143 10.18 -4.00 -20.04
CA THR A 143 10.70 -5.10 -19.23
C THR A 143 10.71 -4.69 -17.79
N LEU A 144 10.00 -5.46 -16.97
CA LEU A 144 9.82 -5.22 -15.54
C LEU A 144 10.77 -6.15 -14.77
N PHE A 145 11.85 -5.62 -14.22
CA PHE A 145 12.82 -6.35 -13.41
C PHE A 145 12.41 -6.35 -11.94
N GLU A 146 12.40 -7.50 -11.31
CA GLU A 146 12.03 -7.66 -9.91
C GLU A 146 13.12 -8.45 -9.16
N ALA A 147 13.56 -7.91 -8.03
CA ALA A 147 14.59 -8.54 -7.20
C ALA A 147 14.08 -9.79 -6.49
N ASP A 148 12.82 -9.80 -6.08
CA ASP A 148 12.16 -10.94 -5.46
C ASP A 148 11.61 -11.93 -6.52
N SER A 149 11.22 -13.12 -6.05
CA SER A 149 10.60 -14.14 -6.90
C SER A 149 9.14 -13.80 -7.32
N ALA A 150 8.50 -12.88 -6.60
CA ALA A 150 7.10 -12.51 -6.82
C ALA A 150 6.96 -11.01 -7.02
N ILE A 151 6.20 -10.61 -8.05
CA ILE A 151 5.80 -9.23 -8.28
C ILE A 151 4.80 -8.76 -7.22
N GLY A 152 4.69 -7.44 -7.03
CA GLY A 152 3.73 -6.81 -6.13
C GLY A 152 4.37 -5.92 -5.06
N GLY A 153 5.65 -6.10 -4.77
CA GLY A 153 6.38 -5.30 -3.78
C GLY A 153 5.64 -5.24 -2.45
N ALA A 154 5.43 -4.03 -1.90
CA ALA A 154 4.75 -3.82 -0.62
C ALA A 154 3.30 -4.36 -0.56
N ILE A 155 2.63 -4.60 -1.70
CA ILE A 155 1.31 -5.26 -1.71
C ILE A 155 1.40 -6.68 -1.14
N ASN A 156 2.55 -7.35 -1.28
CA ASN A 156 2.73 -8.70 -0.77
C ASN A 156 2.87 -8.78 0.75
N LEU A 157 3.16 -7.66 1.39
CA LEU A 157 3.22 -7.55 2.85
C LEU A 157 1.84 -7.36 3.50
N ILE A 158 0.79 -7.10 2.70
CA ILE A 158 -0.57 -6.93 3.21
C ILE A 158 -1.12 -8.30 3.60
N PRO A 159 -1.55 -8.48 4.86
CA PRO A 159 -2.05 -9.77 5.35
C PRO A 159 -3.24 -10.32 4.53
N GLU A 160 -3.30 -11.64 4.37
CA GLU A 160 -4.31 -12.30 3.52
C GLU A 160 -5.76 -12.08 3.96
N ASN A 161 -6.01 -11.80 5.24
CA ASN A 161 -7.35 -11.45 5.73
C ASN A 161 -7.84 -10.10 5.21
N ARG A 162 -6.93 -9.19 4.84
CA ARG A 162 -7.24 -7.91 4.19
C ARG A 162 -7.16 -7.99 2.67
N LEU A 163 -6.18 -8.72 2.14
CA LEU A 163 -5.94 -8.85 0.71
C LEU A 163 -5.55 -10.29 0.35
N PRO A 164 -6.51 -11.16 0.04
CA PRO A 164 -6.25 -12.54 -0.34
C PRO A 164 -5.32 -12.66 -1.54
N LYS A 165 -4.39 -13.62 -1.47
CA LYS A 165 -3.43 -13.94 -2.54
C LYS A 165 -4.12 -14.19 -3.90
N LYS A 166 -5.29 -14.85 -3.87
CA LYS A 166 -6.11 -15.09 -5.06
C LYS A 166 -6.47 -13.78 -5.78
N ILE A 167 -6.96 -12.78 -5.05
CA ILE A 167 -7.36 -11.48 -5.63
C ILE A 167 -6.16 -10.75 -6.23
N LYS A 168 -5.00 -10.76 -5.54
CA LYS A 168 -3.76 -10.19 -6.08
C LYS A 168 -3.38 -10.83 -7.41
N ASN A 169 -3.32 -12.16 -7.44
CA ASN A 169 -2.89 -12.91 -8.61
C ASN A 169 -3.84 -12.75 -9.78
N GLU A 170 -5.14 -12.73 -9.54
CA GLU A 170 -6.15 -12.51 -10.59
C GLU A 170 -5.98 -11.13 -11.23
N GLU A 171 -5.86 -10.07 -10.43
CA GLU A 171 -5.76 -8.71 -10.97
C GLU A 171 -4.40 -8.45 -11.64
N PHE A 172 -3.30 -8.97 -11.10
CA PHE A 172 -1.99 -8.92 -11.76
C PHE A 172 -2.02 -9.65 -13.09
N SER A 173 -2.52 -10.89 -13.14
CA SER A 173 -2.60 -11.66 -14.37
C SER A 173 -3.49 -11.01 -15.44
N PHE A 174 -4.57 -10.37 -15.00
CA PHE A 174 -5.50 -9.68 -15.91
C PHE A 174 -4.82 -8.55 -16.69
N PHE A 175 -3.94 -7.78 -16.06
CA PHE A 175 -3.30 -6.62 -16.67
C PHE A 175 -1.89 -6.88 -17.23
N LEU A 176 -1.12 -7.76 -16.60
CA LEU A 176 0.29 -7.94 -16.96
C LEU A 176 0.51 -9.02 -18.04
N ASN A 177 -0.43 -9.94 -18.22
CA ASN A 177 -0.31 -10.96 -19.26
C ASN A 177 -0.62 -10.36 -20.64
N THR A 178 0.32 -9.62 -21.20
CA THR A 178 0.24 -8.98 -22.53
C THR A 178 1.59 -9.09 -23.24
N LYS A 179 1.60 -9.06 -24.57
CA LYS A 179 2.83 -9.10 -25.38
C LYS A 179 3.76 -7.88 -25.19
N PHE A 180 3.27 -6.83 -24.53
CA PHE A 180 4.02 -5.59 -24.31
C PHE A 180 4.74 -5.54 -22.96
N ILE A 181 4.53 -6.52 -22.09
CA ILE A 181 5.18 -6.55 -20.76
C ILE A 181 5.94 -7.86 -20.62
N THR A 182 7.25 -7.76 -20.43
CA THR A 182 8.10 -8.88 -20.03
C THR A 182 8.43 -8.74 -18.56
N ILE A 183 8.24 -9.79 -17.77
CA ILE A 183 8.57 -9.80 -16.33
C ILE A 183 9.80 -10.67 -16.12
N VAL A 184 10.80 -10.14 -15.43
CA VAL A 184 12.07 -10.83 -15.12
C VAL A 184 12.23 -10.84 -13.59
N PRO A 185 11.74 -11.86 -12.91
CA PRO A 185 11.87 -12.01 -11.46
C PRO A 185 13.29 -12.43 -11.07
N ASN A 186 13.61 -12.43 -9.76
CA ASN A 186 14.90 -12.79 -9.18
C ASN A 186 16.08 -12.02 -9.80
N THR A 187 15.83 -10.78 -10.24
CA THR A 187 16.84 -9.97 -10.93
C THR A 187 16.95 -8.60 -10.27
N LYS A 188 17.97 -8.46 -9.41
CA LYS A 188 18.29 -7.19 -8.76
C LYS A 188 19.20 -6.36 -9.64
N ILE A 189 18.76 -5.18 -10.03
CA ILE A 189 19.54 -4.22 -10.82
C ILE A 189 20.26 -3.27 -9.87
N HIS A 190 21.59 -3.38 -9.76
CA HIS A 190 22.41 -2.53 -8.91
C HIS A 190 22.82 -1.22 -9.59
N ASN A 191 23.07 -1.27 -10.90
CA ASN A 191 23.41 -0.10 -11.69
C ASN A 191 22.43 0.06 -12.86
N PRO A 192 21.50 1.04 -12.80
CA PRO A 192 20.56 1.28 -13.87
C PRO A 192 21.21 1.60 -15.22
N LEU A 193 22.38 2.23 -15.23
CA LEU A 193 23.06 2.67 -16.48
C LEU A 193 23.39 1.47 -17.39
N PHE A 194 23.66 0.30 -16.83
CA PHE A 194 23.94 -0.91 -17.59
C PHE A 194 22.79 -1.33 -18.53
N LEU A 195 21.57 -0.93 -18.23
CA LEU A 195 20.41 -1.27 -19.07
C LEU A 195 20.40 -0.51 -20.41
N PHE A 196 21.08 0.62 -20.52
CA PHE A 196 21.28 1.31 -21.80
C PHE A 196 22.12 0.48 -22.77
N ASP A 197 23.16 -0.21 -22.26
CA ASP A 197 24.00 -1.11 -23.04
C ASP A 197 23.23 -2.33 -23.55
N GLN A 198 22.10 -2.69 -22.87
CA GLN A 198 21.18 -3.73 -23.29
C GLN A 198 20.11 -3.23 -24.30
N GLY A 199 20.22 -1.99 -24.77
CA GLY A 199 19.34 -1.41 -25.77
C GLY A 199 18.03 -0.85 -25.25
N PHE A 200 17.90 -0.60 -23.94
CA PHE A 200 16.79 0.17 -23.41
C PHE A 200 17.01 1.66 -23.65
N SER A 201 15.95 2.34 -24.09
CA SER A 201 16.03 3.79 -24.36
C SER A 201 15.68 4.66 -23.15
N HIS A 202 14.85 4.13 -22.25
CA HIS A 202 14.38 4.79 -21.04
C HIS A 202 14.35 3.81 -19.86
N ILE A 203 14.61 4.32 -18.67
CA ILE A 203 14.60 3.52 -17.44
C ILE A 203 13.67 4.19 -16.43
N ILE A 204 12.80 3.40 -15.81
CA ILE A 204 11.97 3.84 -14.67
C ILE A 204 12.41 3.07 -13.43
N VAL A 205 12.86 3.78 -12.41
CA VAL A 205 13.23 3.21 -11.11
C VAL A 205 12.06 3.31 -10.16
N THR A 206 11.57 2.18 -9.68
CA THR A 206 10.40 2.04 -8.80
C THR A 206 10.66 1.04 -7.67
N THR A 207 11.88 1.05 -7.16
CA THR A 207 12.38 0.10 -6.14
C THR A 207 11.67 0.21 -4.78
N GLY A 208 10.90 1.27 -4.58
CA GLY A 208 10.26 1.54 -3.31
C GLY A 208 11.24 2.07 -2.25
N GLU A 209 10.90 1.89 -0.98
CA GLU A 209 11.79 2.20 0.14
C GLU A 209 12.65 0.96 0.43
N ASP A 210 13.93 1.05 0.15
CA ASP A 210 14.89 -0.05 0.27
C ASP A 210 15.70 -0.01 1.58
N GLU A 211 15.80 1.16 2.24
CA GLU A 211 16.51 1.30 3.52
C GLU A 211 15.55 1.31 4.72
N PRO A 212 15.68 0.37 5.67
CA PRO A 212 14.88 0.39 6.89
C PRO A 212 15.12 1.67 7.70
N HIS A 213 14.05 2.25 8.22
CA HIS A 213 14.19 3.37 9.16
C HIS A 213 14.63 2.84 10.53
N PHE A 214 15.91 3.02 10.84
CA PHE A 214 16.47 2.62 12.13
C PHE A 214 16.01 3.54 13.26
N LEU A 215 15.85 2.96 14.45
CA LEU A 215 15.54 3.69 15.70
C LEU A 215 16.76 4.42 16.25
N ASN A 216 17.97 3.92 15.93
CA ASN A 216 19.26 4.37 16.44
C ASN A 216 19.32 4.32 17.98
N ILE A 217 18.85 3.21 18.56
CA ILE A 217 18.86 2.95 20.00
C ILE A 217 19.68 1.70 20.33
N LYS A 218 20.17 1.61 21.55
CA LYS A 218 20.86 0.42 22.03
C LYS A 218 19.93 -0.80 22.01
N GLY A 219 20.40 -1.91 21.47
CA GLY A 219 19.65 -3.16 21.36
C GLY A 219 18.70 -3.25 20.18
N GLU A 220 18.72 -2.29 19.26
CA GLU A 220 17.85 -2.30 18.08
C GLU A 220 18.01 -3.55 17.21
N GLN A 221 19.18 -4.16 17.20
CA GLN A 221 19.44 -5.42 16.50
C GLN A 221 18.55 -6.59 16.96
N PHE A 222 17.90 -6.48 18.10
CA PHE A 222 16.93 -7.46 18.60
C PHE A 222 15.53 -7.26 18.03
N CYS A 223 15.28 -6.16 17.30
CA CYS A 223 14.01 -5.95 16.62
C CYS A 223 13.89 -6.81 15.36
N ILE A 224 12.72 -7.36 15.16
CA ILE A 224 12.33 -7.98 13.89
C ILE A 224 11.83 -6.87 12.97
N PRO A 225 12.43 -6.69 11.77
CA PRO A 225 11.90 -5.74 10.78
C PRO A 225 10.50 -6.19 10.31
N TYR A 226 9.58 -5.26 10.14
CA TYR A 226 8.21 -5.58 9.71
C TYR A 226 8.18 -6.31 8.36
N GLN A 227 9.11 -6.02 7.46
CA GLN A 227 9.21 -6.67 6.17
C GLN A 227 9.46 -8.17 6.33
N GLU A 228 10.39 -8.55 7.18
CA GLU A 228 10.68 -9.95 7.51
C GLU A 228 9.47 -10.60 8.18
N TYR A 229 8.91 -9.95 9.20
CA TYR A 229 7.78 -10.47 9.95
C TYR A 229 6.54 -10.72 9.08
N LEU A 230 6.20 -9.80 8.19
CA LEU A 230 5.02 -9.92 7.33
C LEU A 230 5.26 -10.78 6.08
N LYS A 231 6.53 -10.98 5.67
CA LYS A 231 6.89 -11.84 4.54
C LYS A 231 6.79 -13.33 4.89
N THR A 232 7.19 -13.69 6.12
CA THR A 232 7.23 -15.06 6.62
C THR A 232 6.61 -15.17 8.02
N PRO A 233 5.34 -14.82 8.18
CA PRO A 233 4.69 -14.76 9.50
C PRO A 233 4.63 -16.14 10.19
N GLU A 234 4.67 -17.24 9.43
CA GLU A 234 4.73 -18.61 9.93
C GLU A 234 5.97 -18.92 10.78
N ASN A 235 7.04 -18.15 10.63
CA ASN A 235 8.24 -18.29 11.47
C ASN A 235 8.02 -17.77 12.90
N TYR A 236 6.90 -17.07 13.15
CA TYR A 236 6.60 -16.37 14.40
C TYR A 236 5.36 -16.92 15.11
N LEU A 237 5.08 -18.20 14.92
CA LEU A 237 4.01 -18.90 15.63
C LEU A 237 4.29 -18.98 17.13
N ASN A 238 3.22 -19.06 17.94
CA ASN A 238 3.28 -19.28 19.39
C ASN A 238 3.93 -18.17 20.23
N LEU A 239 4.17 -16.99 19.67
CA LEU A 239 4.54 -15.82 20.47
C LEU A 239 3.34 -15.41 21.34
N GLN A 240 3.55 -15.25 22.65
CA GLN A 240 2.48 -14.91 23.58
C GLN A 240 2.37 -13.40 23.79
N ARG A 241 3.50 -12.72 23.91
CA ARG A 241 3.56 -11.27 24.17
C ARG A 241 4.46 -10.57 23.16
N VAL A 242 3.87 -9.66 22.40
CA VAL A 242 4.54 -8.99 21.26
C VAL A 242 4.48 -7.47 21.42
N ALA A 243 5.63 -6.81 21.31
CA ALA A 243 5.71 -5.36 21.20
C ALA A 243 5.86 -4.93 19.74
N ILE A 244 5.18 -3.85 19.34
CA ILE A 244 5.26 -3.27 18.00
C ILE A 244 5.60 -1.79 18.14
N ILE A 245 6.67 -1.35 17.49
CA ILE A 245 7.10 0.05 17.51
C ILE A 245 6.68 0.71 16.19
N GLY A 246 5.68 1.59 16.26
CA GLY A 246 5.14 2.30 15.08
C GLY A 246 3.65 2.58 15.18
N GLY A 247 3.12 3.54 14.41
CA GLY A 247 1.72 3.97 14.49
C GLY A 247 1.03 4.13 13.12
N GLY A 248 1.49 3.41 12.11
CA GLY A 248 0.89 3.40 10.76
C GLY A 248 0.18 2.10 10.41
N ASN A 249 -0.27 2.00 9.16
CA ASN A 249 -0.94 0.79 8.64
C ASN A 249 -0.08 -0.48 8.80
N VAL A 250 1.24 -0.35 8.66
CA VAL A 250 2.16 -1.48 8.83
C VAL A 250 2.15 -2.00 10.27
N ALA A 251 2.11 -1.10 11.27
CA ALA A 251 2.01 -1.51 12.67
C ALA A 251 0.67 -2.21 12.96
N LEU A 252 -0.42 -1.72 12.36
CA LEU A 252 -1.72 -2.41 12.39
C LEU A 252 -1.62 -3.82 11.81
N ASP A 253 -1.02 -3.95 10.62
CA ASP A 253 -0.87 -5.24 9.94
C ASP A 253 -0.02 -6.22 10.76
N CYS A 254 1.06 -5.76 11.38
CA CYS A 254 1.86 -6.57 12.32
C CYS A 254 1.04 -7.01 13.53
N ALA A 255 0.26 -6.11 14.13
CA ALA A 255 -0.55 -6.40 15.32
C ALA A 255 -1.65 -7.42 15.03
N LEU A 256 -2.40 -7.23 13.95
CA LEU A 256 -3.45 -8.16 13.54
C LEU A 256 -2.87 -9.53 13.11
N THR A 257 -1.68 -9.54 12.52
CA THR A 257 -0.97 -10.79 12.21
C THR A 257 -0.55 -11.51 13.48
N ALA A 258 0.04 -10.81 14.46
CA ALA A 258 0.40 -11.40 15.76
C ALA A 258 -0.84 -12.01 16.45
N LYS A 259 -1.97 -11.29 16.43
CA LYS A 259 -3.23 -11.78 16.97
C LYS A 259 -3.71 -13.04 16.29
N LYS A 260 -3.67 -13.09 14.98
CA LYS A 260 -4.04 -14.27 14.17
C LYS A 260 -3.13 -15.46 14.45
N LEU A 261 -1.85 -15.24 14.72
CA LEU A 261 -0.86 -16.28 15.05
C LEU A 261 -0.95 -16.77 16.51
N GLY A 262 -1.88 -16.23 17.30
CA GLY A 262 -2.18 -16.69 18.65
C GLY A 262 -1.56 -15.86 19.77
N ALA A 263 -0.99 -14.70 19.49
CA ALA A 263 -0.48 -13.82 20.55
C ALA A 263 -1.63 -13.32 21.44
N ASN A 264 -1.43 -13.44 22.76
CA ASN A 264 -2.41 -13.06 23.77
C ASN A 264 -2.30 -11.58 24.14
N GLU A 265 -1.07 -11.09 24.29
CA GLU A 265 -0.75 -9.72 24.66
C GLU A 265 0.01 -9.03 23.53
N ILE A 266 -0.59 -7.99 22.97
CA ILE A 266 0.00 -7.20 21.88
C ILE A 266 -0.02 -5.74 22.28
N GLU A 267 1.15 -5.10 22.25
CA GLU A 267 1.33 -3.71 22.63
C GLU A 267 1.95 -2.91 21.48
N ILE A 268 1.27 -1.84 21.07
CA ILE A 268 1.78 -0.89 20.07
C ILE A 268 2.33 0.34 20.78
N PHE A 269 3.60 0.66 20.54
CA PHE A 269 4.26 1.86 21.09
C PHE A 269 4.36 2.94 20.02
N ILE A 270 3.79 4.12 20.32
CA ILE A 270 3.76 5.25 19.40
C ILE A 270 4.28 6.51 20.10
N ARG A 271 5.18 7.24 19.42
CA ARG A 271 5.78 8.47 19.94
C ARG A 271 4.84 9.67 19.97
N ARG A 272 3.68 9.58 19.31
CA ARG A 272 2.64 10.62 19.21
C ARG A 272 1.38 10.19 19.97
N ARG A 273 0.33 11.00 19.92
CA ARG A 273 -0.99 10.67 20.48
C ARG A 273 -1.67 9.59 19.63
N SER A 274 -2.63 8.89 20.20
CA SER A 274 -3.43 7.90 19.46
C SER A 274 -4.18 8.52 18.28
N CYS A 275 -4.66 9.75 18.39
CA CYS A 275 -5.33 10.47 17.30
C CYS A 275 -4.39 10.87 16.15
N ASP A 276 -3.07 10.82 16.34
CA ASP A 276 -2.05 11.09 15.33
C ASP A 276 -1.65 9.82 14.56
N MET A 277 -2.19 8.66 14.91
CA MET A 277 -1.99 7.42 14.15
C MET A 277 -2.53 7.57 12.72
N ARG A 278 -1.77 7.06 11.75
CA ARG A 278 -2.19 7.10 10.34
C ARG A 278 -3.15 5.95 10.02
N LEU A 279 -4.19 5.79 10.85
CA LEU A 279 -5.23 4.78 10.71
C LEU A 279 -6.57 5.44 10.44
N SER A 280 -7.45 4.74 9.75
CA SER A 280 -8.85 5.16 9.68
C SER A 280 -9.56 4.89 11.02
N PRO A 281 -10.68 5.56 11.31
CA PRO A 281 -11.46 5.26 12.51
C PRO A 281 -11.84 3.78 12.63
N GLN A 282 -12.17 3.12 11.53
CA GLN A 282 -12.50 1.69 11.50
C GLN A 282 -11.30 0.80 11.86
N GLN A 283 -10.11 1.13 11.35
CA GLN A 283 -8.88 0.42 11.68
C GLN A 283 -8.47 0.61 13.14
N TYR A 284 -8.69 1.81 13.68
CA TYR A 284 -8.46 2.07 15.10
C TYR A 284 -9.42 1.27 15.99
N LEU A 285 -10.72 1.24 15.63
CA LEU A 285 -11.70 0.41 16.33
C LEU A 285 -11.36 -1.08 16.24
N GLU A 286 -10.82 -1.54 15.12
CA GLU A 286 -10.38 -2.94 14.96
C GLU A 286 -9.28 -3.31 15.97
N LEU A 287 -8.32 -2.41 16.25
CA LEU A 287 -7.31 -2.63 17.30
C LEU A 287 -7.96 -2.80 18.66
N ILE A 288 -8.99 -2.00 18.98
CA ILE A 288 -9.71 -2.05 20.26
C ILE A 288 -10.51 -3.36 20.37
N GLU A 289 -11.27 -3.73 19.31
CA GLU A 289 -12.05 -4.97 19.24
C GLU A 289 -11.17 -6.21 19.45
N GLU A 290 -9.97 -6.21 18.88
CA GLU A 290 -8.99 -7.29 19.01
C GLU A 290 -8.18 -7.23 20.33
N LYS A 291 -8.52 -6.27 21.21
CA LYS A 291 -7.86 -6.08 22.51
C LYS A 291 -6.35 -5.83 22.40
N ILE A 292 -5.94 -5.07 21.40
CA ILE A 292 -4.56 -4.67 21.20
C ILE A 292 -4.30 -3.38 22.00
N ASN A 293 -3.31 -3.40 22.88
CA ASN A 293 -2.97 -2.27 23.73
C ASN A 293 -2.19 -1.22 22.93
N ILE A 294 -2.58 0.05 23.06
CA ILE A 294 -1.88 1.18 22.45
C ILE A 294 -1.22 2.00 23.55
N ASN A 295 0.10 2.15 23.47
CA ASN A 295 0.93 2.95 24.37
C ASN A 295 1.33 4.27 23.68
N PRO A 296 0.49 5.32 23.73
CA PRO A 296 0.79 6.60 23.08
C PRO A 296 1.81 7.41 23.87
N LEU A 297 2.45 8.35 23.17
CA LEU A 297 3.44 9.26 23.74
C LEU A 297 4.65 8.54 24.35
N ASN A 298 5.05 7.41 23.79
CA ASN A 298 6.20 6.64 24.22
C ASN A 298 7.21 6.47 23.07
N SER A 299 8.43 7.00 23.27
CA SER A 299 9.56 6.77 22.36
C SER A 299 10.46 5.66 22.91
N PRO A 300 10.86 4.70 22.07
CA PRO A 300 11.81 3.67 22.50
C PRO A 300 13.18 4.30 22.80
N LEU A 301 13.85 3.84 23.87
CA LEU A 301 15.18 4.27 24.29
C LEU A 301 16.21 3.15 24.19
N GLU A 302 15.84 1.96 24.62
CA GLU A 302 16.74 0.82 24.71
C GLU A 302 15.94 -0.48 24.64
N ILE A 303 16.52 -1.47 24.02
CA ILE A 303 16.02 -2.85 24.02
C ILE A 303 17.09 -3.72 24.66
N SER A 304 16.69 -4.56 25.59
CA SER A 304 17.57 -5.52 26.23
C SER A 304 17.01 -6.94 26.10
N LYS A 305 17.90 -7.91 26.05
CA LYS A 305 17.54 -9.33 26.00
C LYS A 305 18.04 -10.00 27.28
N TYR A 306 17.16 -10.75 27.92
CA TYR A 306 17.52 -11.62 29.03
C TYR A 306 16.93 -13.01 28.78
N LYS A 307 17.79 -14.02 28.64
CA LYS A 307 17.43 -15.36 28.16
C LYS A 307 16.69 -15.24 26.84
N ASP A 308 15.47 -15.79 26.75
CA ASP A 308 14.66 -15.80 25.54
C ASP A 308 13.59 -14.70 25.51
N LYS A 309 13.69 -13.72 26.42
CA LYS A 309 12.73 -12.60 26.52
C LYS A 309 13.41 -11.25 26.28
N PHE A 310 12.62 -10.33 25.78
CA PHE A 310 13.05 -8.98 25.49
C PHE A 310 12.35 -7.97 26.44
N SER A 311 13.06 -6.88 26.71
CA SER A 311 12.53 -5.74 27.44
C SER A 311 12.71 -4.47 26.64
N LEU A 312 11.69 -3.62 26.63
CA LEU A 312 11.67 -2.33 25.94
C LEU A 312 11.62 -1.21 26.99
N LYS A 313 12.66 -0.42 27.04
CA LYS A 313 12.68 0.83 27.82
C LYS A 313 12.18 1.96 26.93
N VAL A 314 11.22 2.72 27.41
CA VAL A 314 10.63 3.86 26.71
C VAL A 314 10.76 5.13 27.54
N ILE A 315 10.74 6.29 26.87
CA ILE A 315 10.60 7.60 27.50
C ILE A 315 9.25 8.20 27.12
N ARG A 316 8.58 8.80 28.10
CA ARG A 316 7.34 9.50 27.87
C ARG A 316 7.58 10.80 27.12
N ASN A 317 6.69 11.11 26.18
CA ASN A 317 6.73 12.34 25.41
C ASN A 317 5.60 13.28 25.78
N LYS A 318 5.81 14.57 25.52
CA LYS A 318 4.77 15.61 25.40
C LYS A 318 4.80 16.18 23.99
N ILE A 319 3.71 16.79 23.58
CA ILE A 319 3.62 17.49 22.29
C ILE A 319 3.45 18.98 22.54
N ILE A 320 4.43 19.76 22.13
CA ILE A 320 4.43 21.22 22.20
C ILE A 320 4.59 21.77 20.79
N ASN A 321 3.68 22.61 20.33
CA ASN A 321 3.70 23.21 18.99
C ASN A 321 3.91 22.17 17.87
N SER A 322 3.22 21.03 17.96
CA SER A 322 3.30 19.88 17.05
C SER A 322 4.65 19.15 17.03
N LYS A 323 5.61 19.54 17.88
CA LYS A 323 6.88 18.85 18.09
C LYS A 323 6.79 17.84 19.22
N ILE A 324 7.49 16.74 19.06
CA ILE A 324 7.60 15.70 20.08
C ILE A 324 8.81 16.04 20.96
N GLU A 325 8.58 16.18 22.25
CA GLU A 325 9.62 16.43 23.25
C GLU A 325 9.58 15.35 24.31
N PRO A 326 10.71 14.72 24.67
CA PRO A 326 10.76 13.78 25.78
C PRO A 326 10.60 14.50 27.11
N ILE A 327 9.91 13.87 28.04
CA ILE A 327 9.84 14.32 29.44
C ILE A 327 11.01 13.65 30.16
N LEU A 328 12.02 14.45 30.50
CA LEU A 328 13.22 13.95 31.15
C LEU A 328 12.83 13.26 32.48
N ASN A 329 13.43 12.10 32.74
CA ASN A 329 13.20 11.24 33.91
C ASN A 329 11.87 10.44 33.91
N GLU A 330 10.97 10.61 32.95
CA GLU A 330 9.78 9.76 32.83
C GLU A 330 10.08 8.56 31.90
N THR A 331 10.78 7.57 32.44
CA THR A 331 11.08 6.34 31.71
C THR A 331 10.34 5.14 32.29
N HIS A 332 9.86 4.26 31.43
CA HIS A 332 9.18 3.03 31.81
C HIS A 332 9.84 1.83 31.17
N LEU A 333 9.89 0.71 31.90
CA LEU A 333 10.42 -0.55 31.40
C LEU A 333 9.28 -1.55 31.23
N HIS A 334 9.07 -1.98 30.00
CA HIS A 334 8.15 -3.06 29.65
C HIS A 334 8.98 -4.34 29.45
N THR A 335 8.59 -5.44 30.06
CA THR A 335 9.39 -6.68 30.12
C THR A 335 8.62 -7.88 29.55
N ASN A 336 9.33 -9.01 29.42
CA ASN A 336 8.77 -10.32 29.05
C ASN A 336 8.16 -10.41 27.64
N PHE A 337 8.62 -9.61 26.69
CA PHE A 337 8.23 -9.79 25.29
C PHE A 337 8.93 -11.01 24.66
N ASP A 338 8.18 -11.78 23.88
CA ASP A 338 8.71 -12.84 23.03
C ASP A 338 9.35 -12.27 21.75
N ALA A 339 8.83 -11.13 21.28
CA ALA A 339 9.35 -10.43 20.12
C ALA A 339 9.07 -8.93 20.22
N ILE A 340 9.95 -8.15 19.59
CA ILE A 340 9.76 -6.71 19.38
C ILE A 340 9.85 -6.45 17.87
N ILE A 341 8.76 -5.97 17.27
CA ILE A 341 8.65 -5.72 15.84
C ILE A 341 8.83 -4.23 15.58
N ARG A 342 9.77 -3.90 14.68
CA ARG A 342 9.98 -2.53 14.23
C ARG A 342 9.14 -2.25 12.99
N ALA A 343 8.13 -1.37 13.15
CA ALA A 343 7.17 -0.94 12.13
C ALA A 343 7.22 0.58 11.89
N THR A 344 8.43 1.15 11.83
CA THR A 344 8.70 2.58 11.72
C THR A 344 8.81 3.10 10.29
N GLY A 345 8.58 2.25 9.30
CA GLY A 345 8.74 2.55 7.87
C GLY A 345 10.17 2.40 7.39
N ALA A 346 10.43 2.91 6.20
CA ALA A 346 11.74 2.89 5.58
C ALA A 346 12.07 4.27 4.97
N LYS A 347 13.26 4.44 4.43
CA LYS A 347 13.76 5.64 3.76
C LYS A 347 14.13 5.33 2.32
N THR A 348 14.30 6.38 1.56
CA THR A 348 14.78 6.33 0.18
C THR A 348 16.26 6.62 0.11
N SER A 349 17.00 5.88 -0.73
CA SER A 349 18.44 6.05 -0.96
C SER A 349 18.79 6.54 -2.37
N ILE A 350 17.86 7.23 -3.06
CA ILE A 350 18.05 7.54 -4.48
C ILE A 350 19.06 8.66 -4.74
N GLN A 351 19.96 8.37 -5.70
CA GLN A 351 20.75 9.35 -6.42
C GLN A 351 20.18 9.54 -7.84
N GLN A 352 19.96 10.77 -8.31
CA GLN A 352 19.52 11.07 -9.67
C GLN A 352 20.73 11.08 -10.63
N TYR A 353 20.67 10.30 -11.72
CA TYR A 353 21.86 10.07 -12.54
C TYR A 353 21.80 10.51 -14.01
N ASN A 354 20.63 10.62 -14.65
CA ASN A 354 20.56 10.83 -16.10
C ASN A 354 19.18 11.33 -16.54
N GLU A 355 19.13 12.07 -17.66
CA GLU A 355 17.87 12.60 -18.24
C GLU A 355 16.89 11.52 -18.70
N ASN A 356 17.37 10.32 -19.05
CA ASN A 356 16.55 9.19 -19.47
C ASN A 356 16.25 8.19 -18.34
N ILE A 357 16.63 8.50 -17.10
CA ILE A 357 16.28 7.75 -15.90
C ILE A 357 15.23 8.49 -15.11
N PHE A 358 14.08 7.89 -14.98
CA PHE A 358 12.92 8.43 -14.26
C PHE A 358 12.71 7.67 -12.95
N TYR A 359 12.25 8.37 -11.94
CA TYR A 359 12.00 7.79 -10.61
C TYR A 359 10.54 7.96 -10.23
N ALA A 360 9.92 6.93 -9.64
CA ALA A 360 8.53 6.97 -9.24
C ALA A 360 8.23 6.08 -8.03
N GLY A 361 7.21 6.44 -7.27
CA GLY A 361 6.78 5.71 -6.08
C GLY A 361 7.56 6.08 -4.83
N ASP A 362 7.48 5.19 -3.85
CA ASP A 362 8.02 5.44 -2.50
C ASP A 362 9.53 5.68 -2.48
N CYS A 363 10.23 5.27 -3.52
CA CYS A 363 11.66 5.60 -3.68
C CYS A 363 11.94 7.11 -3.85
N VAL A 364 10.94 7.92 -4.19
CA VAL A 364 11.11 9.39 -4.38
C VAL A 364 10.60 10.16 -3.16
N LYS A 365 9.41 9.83 -2.68
CA LYS A 365 8.69 10.62 -1.68
C LYS A 365 8.61 9.97 -0.30
N GLY A 366 9.10 8.74 -0.18
CA GLY A 366 8.90 7.93 1.01
C GLY A 366 7.53 7.24 1.03
N SER A 367 7.24 6.55 2.12
CA SER A 367 6.04 5.71 2.29
C SER A 367 4.74 6.39 1.90
N SER A 368 4.05 5.81 0.93
CA SER A 368 2.76 6.25 0.45
C SER A 368 1.72 5.12 0.45
N SER A 369 0.52 5.38 -0.03
CA SER A 369 -0.49 4.33 -0.23
C SER A 369 -0.31 3.68 -1.61
N VAL A 370 -0.87 2.46 -1.76
CA VAL A 370 -0.87 1.73 -3.04
C VAL A 370 -1.39 2.60 -4.18
N VAL A 371 -2.48 3.36 -3.96
CA VAL A 371 -3.08 4.21 -5.00
C VAL A 371 -2.22 5.41 -5.37
N GLU A 372 -1.44 5.95 -4.43
CA GLU A 372 -0.49 7.04 -4.69
C GLU A 372 0.71 6.54 -5.48
N ALA A 373 1.28 5.41 -5.10
CA ALA A 373 2.36 4.76 -5.83
C ALA A 373 1.94 4.37 -7.27
N LEU A 374 0.74 3.85 -7.46
CA LEU A 374 0.16 3.59 -8.80
C LEU A 374 0.09 4.87 -9.64
N ASN A 375 -0.36 5.98 -9.03
CA ASN A 375 -0.43 7.25 -9.75
C ASN A 375 0.95 7.76 -10.18
N GLU A 376 1.95 7.66 -9.33
CA GLU A 376 3.31 8.09 -9.69
C GLU A 376 3.89 7.29 -10.84
N GLY A 377 3.73 5.97 -10.83
CA GLY A 377 4.12 5.12 -11.95
C GLY A 377 3.40 5.49 -13.25
N LYS A 378 2.08 5.72 -13.19
CA LYS A 378 1.27 6.17 -14.32
C LYS A 378 1.76 7.51 -14.87
N GLN A 379 1.98 8.52 -14.00
CA GLN A 379 2.43 9.85 -14.43
C GLN A 379 3.83 9.81 -15.05
N THR A 380 4.71 8.99 -14.51
CA THR A 380 6.07 8.81 -15.05
C THR A 380 6.06 8.14 -16.41
N ALA A 381 5.26 7.09 -16.59
CA ALA A 381 5.06 6.47 -17.89
C ALA A 381 4.47 7.46 -18.93
N LEU A 382 3.51 8.29 -18.53
CA LEU A 382 2.93 9.31 -19.41
C LEU A 382 3.96 10.37 -19.84
N LYS A 383 4.93 10.75 -18.98
CA LYS A 383 6.03 11.64 -19.36
C LYS A 383 6.88 11.01 -20.47
N ILE A 384 7.23 9.74 -20.34
CA ILE A 384 8.00 9.01 -21.38
C ILE A 384 7.18 8.90 -22.68
N ILE A 385 5.91 8.56 -22.60
CA ILE A 385 5.03 8.49 -23.78
C ILE A 385 5.02 9.82 -24.51
N ASN A 386 4.87 10.93 -23.77
CA ASN A 386 4.86 12.27 -24.37
C ASN A 386 6.22 12.69 -24.98
N SER A 387 7.36 12.20 -24.45
CA SER A 387 8.68 12.44 -25.06
C SER A 387 8.89 11.63 -26.35
N LEU A 388 8.29 10.45 -26.44
CA LEU A 388 8.40 9.59 -27.63
C LEU A 388 7.45 10.00 -28.78
N LEU A 389 6.47 10.85 -28.51
CA LEU A 389 5.51 11.35 -29.49
C LEU A 389 5.92 12.73 -30.08
N LYS A 390 6.96 13.35 -29.52
CA LYS A 390 7.58 14.58 -30.05
C LYS A 390 8.66 14.25 -31.05
#